data_82da6a0ebb235c121e019f7714f2f475
#
_entry.id   82da6a0ebb235c121e019f7714f2f475
#
_cell.length_a   1.000
_cell.length_b   1.000
_cell.length_c   1.000
_cell.angle_alpha   90.00
_cell.angle_beta   90.00
_cell.angle_gamma   90.00
#
_symmetry.space_group_name_H-M   'P 1'
#
loop_
_entity.id
_entity.type
_entity.pdbx_description
1 polymer ?
#
loop_
_entity_poly.entity_id
_entity_poly.type
_entity_poly.pdbx_seq_one_letter_code
_entity_poly.pdbx_strand_id
1 'polypeptide(L)'
;HFAHSFHSYFLRPGLLEDSILFDVDSIRDGKSFTTRRVRAIQNGEAIFACSISFQKDEKGFEHQIDDTFNDVPKPDDLPSDWDLRKDAIDKMKSQRPKSSFLREQEIEMRSVQHVDYANPKKIDPVKDIWMRPNGEIPKDLEINQALLLYASDRGLLGTAQHPHGINFMSKYFQAASLDHAMWFHEKIDFSNWFLHRIDS
;
A
#
# COMPACT_ATOMS: atom_id res chain seq x y z
N HIS A 1 18.06 13.94 6.48
CA HIS A 1 18.01 12.48 6.22
C HIS A 1 16.63 12.14 5.65
N PHE A 2 16.56 11.23 4.71
CA PHE A 2 15.30 10.69 4.17
C PHE A 2 15.21 9.19 4.47
N ALA A 3 14.00 8.66 4.57
CA ALA A 3 13.81 7.24 4.83
C ALA A 3 14.33 6.41 3.64
N HIS A 4 15.12 5.38 3.93
CA HIS A 4 15.56 4.42 2.91
C HIS A 4 15.03 3.01 3.16
N SER A 5 14.64 2.67 4.39
CA SER A 5 14.00 1.39 4.70
C SER A 5 13.03 1.51 5.87
N PHE A 6 11.99 0.70 5.79
CA PHE A 6 10.91 0.60 6.76
C PHE A 6 10.56 -0.87 6.98
N HIS A 7 10.38 -1.27 8.24
CA HIS A 7 9.97 -2.61 8.64
C HIS A 7 8.98 -2.51 9.78
N SER A 8 7.82 -3.13 9.64
CA SER A 8 6.74 -3.01 10.62
C SER A 8 6.02 -4.32 10.89
N TYR A 9 5.32 -4.36 12.03
CA TYR A 9 4.42 -5.43 12.44
C TYR A 9 3.08 -4.85 12.88
N PHE A 10 2.01 -5.42 12.37
CA PHE A 10 0.64 -5.17 12.81
C PHE A 10 0.32 -6.18 13.93
N LEU A 11 0.23 -5.69 15.16
CA LEU A 11 0.17 -6.55 16.34
C LEU A 11 -1.26 -6.83 16.80
N ARG A 12 -2.13 -5.82 16.73
CA ARG A 12 -3.53 -5.87 17.16
C ARG A 12 -4.39 -4.92 16.36
N PRO A 13 -5.70 -5.19 16.24
CA PRO A 13 -6.63 -4.20 15.69
C PRO A 13 -6.64 -2.92 16.54
N GLY A 14 -6.63 -1.76 15.89
CA GLY A 14 -6.88 -0.48 16.53
C GLY A 14 -8.38 -0.17 16.60
N LEU A 15 -8.81 0.56 17.61
CA LEU A 15 -10.16 1.08 17.80
C LEU A 15 -10.22 2.53 17.31
N LEU A 16 -11.23 2.87 16.53
CA LEU A 16 -11.36 4.22 15.95
C LEU A 16 -11.69 5.29 17.01
N GLU A 17 -12.35 4.87 18.09
CA GLU A 17 -12.80 5.77 19.16
C GLU A 17 -11.69 6.16 20.12
N ASP A 18 -10.63 5.38 20.16
CA ASP A 18 -9.56 5.54 21.14
C ASP A 18 -8.34 6.26 20.56
N SER A 19 -7.72 7.11 21.36
CA SER A 19 -6.51 7.82 20.98
C SER A 19 -5.34 6.87 20.81
N ILE A 20 -4.46 7.15 19.88
CA ILE A 20 -3.19 6.42 19.68
C ILE A 20 -2.04 7.28 20.19
N LEU A 21 -1.23 6.71 21.08
CA LEU A 21 0.05 7.28 21.50
C LEU A 21 1.16 6.72 20.63
N PHE A 22 1.92 7.59 19.97
CA PHE A 22 3.14 7.22 19.26
C PHE A 22 4.34 7.43 20.17
N ASP A 23 4.97 6.32 20.56
CA ASP A 23 6.22 6.30 21.32
C ASP A 23 7.39 6.09 20.38
N VAL A 24 8.31 7.08 20.34
CA VAL A 24 9.43 7.12 19.40
C VAL A 24 10.74 6.99 20.15
N ASP A 25 11.46 5.90 19.86
CA ASP A 25 12.77 5.62 20.42
C ASP A 25 13.87 5.99 19.41
N SER A 26 14.79 6.87 19.82
CA SER A 26 15.95 7.30 19.04
C SER A 26 17.09 6.28 19.20
N ILE A 27 17.03 5.20 18.41
CA ILE A 27 18.00 4.09 18.50
C ILE A 27 19.41 4.55 18.17
N ARG A 28 19.54 5.38 17.10
CA ARG A 28 20.86 5.87 16.65
C ARG A 28 20.73 7.20 15.92
N ASP A 29 21.65 8.12 16.26
CA ASP A 29 21.91 9.33 15.50
C ASP A 29 23.36 9.30 14.99
N GLY A 30 23.53 8.96 13.72
CA GLY A 30 24.82 8.88 13.04
C GLY A 30 25.00 10.02 12.04
N LYS A 31 26.21 10.15 11.50
CA LYS A 31 26.51 11.19 10.50
C LYS A 31 25.81 10.94 9.17
N SER A 32 25.79 9.70 8.68
CA SER A 32 25.17 9.30 7.41
C SER A 32 23.84 8.58 7.59
N PHE A 33 23.67 7.84 8.69
CA PHE A 33 22.47 7.04 8.98
C PHE A 33 21.88 7.35 10.35
N THR A 34 20.55 7.34 10.41
CA THR A 34 19.76 7.54 11.64
C THR A 34 18.70 6.47 11.72
N THR A 35 18.46 5.91 12.91
CA THR A 35 17.45 4.85 13.10
C THR A 35 16.44 5.27 14.17
N ARG A 36 15.16 5.07 13.88
CA ARG A 36 14.06 5.27 14.80
C ARG A 36 13.24 3.99 14.93
N ARG A 37 12.81 3.72 16.16
CA ARG A 37 11.77 2.73 16.43
C ARG A 37 10.51 3.46 16.87
N VAL A 38 9.37 3.06 16.36
CA VAL A 38 8.07 3.65 16.70
C VAL A 38 7.14 2.54 17.16
N ARG A 39 6.43 2.80 18.27
CA ARG A 39 5.31 1.98 18.71
C ARG A 39 4.05 2.82 18.69
N ALA A 40 2.99 2.32 18.10
CA ALA A 40 1.64 2.87 18.28
C ALA A 40 0.98 2.11 19.42
N ILE A 41 0.58 2.82 20.45
CA ILE A 41 0.05 2.26 21.69
C ILE A 41 -1.39 2.76 21.86
N GLN A 42 -2.29 1.86 22.16
CA GLN A 42 -3.68 2.14 22.47
C GLN A 42 -4.09 1.35 23.72
N ASN A 43 -4.72 2.01 24.68
CA ASN A 43 -5.13 1.40 25.96
C ASN A 43 -4.00 0.65 26.70
N GLY A 44 -2.77 1.16 26.60
CA GLY A 44 -1.59 0.56 27.24
C GLY A 44 -0.96 -0.60 26.48
N GLU A 45 -1.53 -1.03 25.35
CA GLU A 45 -1.00 -2.11 24.52
C GLU A 45 -0.48 -1.62 23.17
N ALA A 46 0.66 -2.16 22.71
CA ALA A 46 1.16 -1.88 21.38
C ALA A 46 0.26 -2.55 20.34
N ILE A 47 -0.32 -1.75 19.44
CA ILE A 47 -1.12 -2.21 18.30
C ILE A 47 -0.30 -2.31 17.02
N PHE A 48 0.79 -1.53 16.93
CA PHE A 48 1.71 -1.51 15.80
C PHE A 48 3.12 -1.17 16.28
N ALA A 49 4.13 -1.70 15.59
CA ALA A 49 5.52 -1.35 15.83
C ALA A 49 6.28 -1.30 14.51
N CYS A 50 7.20 -0.33 14.36
CA CYS A 50 8.08 -0.28 13.21
C CYS A 50 9.50 0.19 13.58
N SER A 51 10.45 -0.12 12.68
CA SER A 51 11.77 0.46 12.66
C SER A 51 11.99 1.13 11.31
N ILE A 52 12.52 2.35 11.33
CA ILE A 52 12.78 3.14 10.13
C ILE A 52 14.26 3.54 10.16
N SER A 53 14.95 3.29 9.04
CA SER A 53 16.30 3.78 8.84
C SER A 53 16.28 4.92 7.83
N PHE A 54 17.00 5.97 8.16
CA PHE A 54 17.15 7.20 7.36
C PHE A 54 18.59 7.35 6.94
N GLN A 55 18.80 7.92 5.74
CA GLN A 55 20.13 8.22 5.23
C GLN A 55 20.23 9.65 4.73
N LYS A 56 21.46 10.17 4.66
CA LYS A 56 21.78 11.37 3.88
C LYS A 56 21.87 11.03 2.41
N ASP A 57 21.69 12.06 1.60
CA ASP A 57 22.00 12.00 0.18
C ASP A 57 23.53 12.04 0.00
N GLU A 58 24.11 10.92 -0.37
CA GLU A 58 25.54 10.76 -0.57
C GLU A 58 25.77 10.10 -1.94
N LYS A 59 26.78 10.57 -2.68
CA LYS A 59 27.15 9.97 -3.96
C LYS A 59 27.70 8.56 -3.75
N GLY A 60 27.28 7.62 -4.57
CA GLY A 60 27.70 6.22 -4.52
C GLY A 60 27.68 5.57 -5.88
N PHE A 61 27.85 4.26 -5.88
CA PHE A 61 27.65 3.46 -7.09
C PHE A 61 26.14 3.22 -7.28
N GLU A 62 25.71 3.31 -8.55
CA GLU A 62 24.32 3.07 -8.95
C GLU A 62 24.25 1.79 -9.76
N HIS A 63 23.22 1.02 -9.52
CA HIS A 63 22.92 -0.19 -10.26
C HIS A 63 21.41 -0.40 -10.31
N GLN A 64 20.90 -0.68 -11.50
CA GLN A 64 19.49 -1.03 -11.71
C GLN A 64 19.39 -2.10 -12.79
N ILE A 65 18.48 -3.02 -12.61
CA ILE A 65 18.10 -3.97 -13.67
C ILE A 65 17.22 -3.21 -14.66
N ASP A 66 17.53 -3.35 -15.94
CA ASP A 66 16.68 -2.81 -17.01
C ASP A 66 15.35 -3.58 -17.04
N ASP A 67 14.36 -3.04 -16.37
CA ASP A 67 12.99 -3.53 -16.45
C ASP A 67 12.17 -2.55 -17.29
N THR A 68 11.87 -2.96 -18.50
CA THR A 68 11.09 -2.13 -19.42
C THR A 68 9.61 -2.43 -19.26
N PHE A 69 8.87 -1.46 -18.71
CA PHE A 69 7.41 -1.50 -18.61
C PHE A 69 6.72 -0.96 -19.89
N ASN A 70 7.33 -1.17 -21.05
CA ASN A 70 6.89 -0.56 -22.32
C ASN A 70 5.50 -1.04 -22.77
N ASP A 71 5.07 -2.22 -22.32
CA ASP A 71 3.81 -2.84 -22.73
C ASP A 71 2.66 -2.59 -21.73
N VAL A 72 2.87 -1.77 -20.70
CA VAL A 72 1.83 -1.47 -19.72
C VAL A 72 0.93 -0.35 -20.26
N PRO A 73 -0.39 -0.55 -20.37
CA PRO A 73 -1.32 0.50 -20.79
C PRO A 73 -1.21 1.73 -19.89
N LYS A 74 -1.38 2.91 -20.46
CA LYS A 74 -1.37 4.16 -19.67
C LYS A 74 -2.58 4.23 -18.75
N PRO A 75 -2.45 4.90 -17.60
CA PRO A 75 -3.56 4.97 -16.63
C PRO A 75 -4.82 5.61 -17.22
N ASP A 76 -4.69 6.57 -18.14
CA ASP A 76 -5.85 7.23 -18.74
C ASP A 76 -6.65 6.32 -19.69
N ASP A 77 -6.06 5.23 -20.16
CA ASP A 77 -6.73 4.22 -20.98
C ASP A 77 -7.44 3.15 -20.15
N LEU A 78 -7.32 3.21 -18.81
CA LEU A 78 -7.85 2.20 -17.88
C LEU A 78 -9.02 2.77 -17.07
N PRO A 79 -10.05 1.96 -16.79
CA PRO A 79 -11.11 2.37 -15.88
C PRO A 79 -10.59 2.47 -14.44
N SER A 80 -11.22 3.32 -13.64
CA SER A 80 -10.96 3.39 -12.21
C SER A 80 -11.40 2.10 -11.50
N ASP A 81 -10.54 1.57 -10.62
CA ASP A 81 -10.88 0.42 -9.77
C ASP A 81 -12.07 0.72 -8.85
N TRP A 82 -12.27 1.99 -8.51
CA TRP A 82 -13.43 2.46 -7.76
C TRP A 82 -14.74 2.23 -8.52
N ASP A 83 -14.79 2.64 -9.79
CA ASP A 83 -16.00 2.49 -10.61
C ASP A 83 -16.30 1.02 -10.88
N LEU A 84 -15.28 0.22 -11.21
CA LEU A 84 -15.42 -1.22 -11.38
C LEU A 84 -15.94 -1.92 -10.12
N ARG A 85 -15.45 -1.52 -8.95
CA ARG A 85 -15.90 -2.05 -7.66
C ARG A 85 -17.34 -1.68 -7.36
N LYS A 86 -17.71 -0.42 -7.61
CA LYS A 86 -19.07 0.08 -7.45
C LYS A 86 -20.07 -0.72 -8.29
N ASP A 87 -19.76 -0.90 -9.58
CA ASP A 87 -20.58 -1.69 -10.49
C ASP A 87 -20.71 -3.17 -10.06
N ALA A 88 -19.61 -3.75 -9.56
CA ALA A 88 -19.63 -5.11 -9.05
C ALA A 88 -20.52 -5.26 -7.81
N ILE A 89 -20.41 -4.32 -6.85
CA ILE A 89 -21.21 -4.33 -5.62
C ILE A 89 -22.69 -4.18 -5.91
N ASP A 90 -23.07 -3.37 -6.91
CA ASP A 90 -24.47 -3.22 -7.30
C ASP A 90 -25.05 -4.48 -7.92
N LYS A 91 -24.23 -5.28 -8.59
CA LYS A 91 -24.61 -6.58 -9.16
C LYS A 91 -24.63 -7.71 -8.13
N MET A 92 -23.92 -7.57 -7.02
CA MET A 92 -23.78 -8.62 -6.01
C MET A 92 -24.95 -8.62 -5.02
N LYS A 93 -25.49 -9.83 -4.73
CA LYS A 93 -26.40 -10.08 -3.58
C LYS A 93 -25.58 -10.28 -2.30
N SER A 94 -24.81 -9.26 -1.89
CA SER A 94 -23.97 -9.35 -0.69
C SER A 94 -24.79 -9.21 0.60
N GLN A 95 -24.46 -10.04 1.61
CA GLN A 95 -25.01 -9.92 2.97
C GLN A 95 -24.26 -8.86 3.81
N ARG A 96 -23.12 -8.34 3.32
CA ARG A 96 -22.36 -7.28 4.00
C ARG A 96 -22.91 -5.90 3.63
N PRO A 97 -22.87 -4.93 4.56
CA PRO A 97 -23.31 -3.56 4.27
C PRO A 97 -22.54 -2.98 3.09
N LYS A 98 -23.24 -2.51 2.05
CA LYS A 98 -22.63 -1.91 0.86
C LYS A 98 -21.74 -0.70 1.22
N SER A 99 -22.09 0.05 2.27
CA SER A 99 -21.36 1.22 2.74
C SER A 99 -19.91 0.93 3.14
N SER A 100 -19.60 -0.27 3.66
CA SER A 100 -18.22 -0.64 4.03
C SER A 100 -17.28 -0.80 2.82
N PHE A 101 -17.83 -0.95 1.62
CA PHE A 101 -17.07 -1.13 0.38
C PHE A 101 -17.07 0.12 -0.51
N LEU A 102 -17.94 1.10 -0.22
CA LEU A 102 -18.18 2.29 -1.04
C LEU A 102 -17.57 3.56 -0.41
N ARG A 103 -16.57 3.43 0.44
CA ARG A 103 -15.82 4.58 0.91
C ARG A 103 -14.87 5.04 -0.19
N GLU A 104 -14.90 6.33 -0.51
CA GLU A 104 -13.92 6.96 -1.39
C GLU A 104 -12.51 6.73 -0.83
N GLN A 105 -11.60 6.41 -1.72
CA GLN A 105 -10.24 6.05 -1.34
C GLN A 105 -9.33 7.26 -1.49
N GLU A 106 -8.39 7.40 -0.58
CA GLU A 106 -7.36 8.45 -0.59
C GLU A 106 -6.36 8.28 -1.74
N ILE A 107 -6.29 7.06 -2.30
CA ILE A 107 -5.45 6.71 -3.44
C ILE A 107 -6.35 6.25 -4.59
N GLU A 108 -6.27 6.94 -5.72
CA GLU A 108 -6.87 6.47 -6.98
C GLU A 108 -6.03 5.31 -7.51
N MET A 109 -6.72 4.24 -7.92
CA MET A 109 -6.10 3.04 -8.46
C MET A 109 -6.73 2.66 -9.79
N ARG A 110 -5.89 2.21 -10.73
CA ARG A 110 -6.32 1.66 -12.02
C ARG A 110 -5.52 0.40 -12.33
N SER A 111 -6.15 -0.74 -12.17
CA SER A 111 -5.53 -2.05 -12.39
C SER A 111 -5.48 -2.38 -13.88
N VAL A 112 -4.32 -2.88 -14.33
CA VAL A 112 -4.15 -3.38 -15.71
C VAL A 112 -4.88 -4.71 -15.87
N GLN A 113 -4.68 -5.64 -14.92
CA GLN A 113 -5.38 -6.91 -14.92
C GLN A 113 -6.71 -6.75 -14.17
N HIS A 114 -7.81 -6.85 -14.92
CA HIS A 114 -9.15 -6.74 -14.35
C HIS A 114 -9.60 -8.05 -13.72
N VAL A 115 -10.05 -7.95 -12.47
CA VAL A 115 -10.67 -9.05 -11.74
C VAL A 115 -12.17 -8.85 -11.70
N ASP A 116 -12.93 -9.85 -12.14
CA ASP A 116 -14.37 -9.88 -11.91
C ASP A 116 -14.65 -10.20 -10.44
N TYR A 117 -14.95 -9.18 -9.64
CA TYR A 117 -15.23 -9.32 -8.22
C TYR A 117 -16.49 -10.14 -7.95
N ALA A 118 -17.43 -10.18 -8.88
CA ALA A 118 -18.67 -10.96 -8.74
C ALA A 118 -18.46 -12.44 -9.02
N ASN A 119 -17.51 -12.79 -9.91
CA ASN A 119 -17.23 -14.15 -10.32
C ASN A 119 -15.71 -14.35 -10.51
N PRO A 120 -14.93 -14.38 -9.41
CA PRO A 120 -13.47 -14.45 -9.50
C PRO A 120 -13.01 -15.76 -10.15
N LYS A 121 -12.08 -15.65 -11.07
CA LYS A 121 -11.44 -16.79 -11.75
C LYS A 121 -10.00 -16.91 -11.30
N LYS A 122 -9.45 -18.12 -11.46
CA LYS A 122 -8.01 -18.35 -11.28
C LYS A 122 -7.24 -17.66 -12.40
N ILE A 123 -6.32 -16.80 -12.04
CA ILE A 123 -5.39 -16.09 -12.94
C ILE A 123 -4.01 -16.06 -12.29
N ASP A 124 -3.00 -15.66 -13.04
CA ASP A 124 -1.63 -15.58 -12.56
C ASP A 124 -1.49 -14.58 -11.40
N PRO A 125 -0.60 -14.85 -10.42
CA PRO A 125 -0.40 -14.00 -9.25
C PRO A 125 0.46 -12.77 -9.56
N VAL A 126 0.17 -12.10 -10.66
CA VAL A 126 0.84 -10.87 -11.10
C VAL A 126 -0.21 -9.78 -11.27
N LYS A 127 0.10 -8.57 -10.80
CA LYS A 127 -0.78 -7.43 -10.95
C LYS A 127 -0.01 -6.13 -11.12
N ASP A 128 -0.37 -5.36 -12.13
CA ASP A 128 0.09 -4.00 -12.33
C ASP A 128 -1.03 -3.02 -11.96
N ILE A 129 -0.73 -2.07 -11.09
CA ILE A 129 -1.70 -1.07 -10.62
C ILE A 129 -1.08 0.31 -10.75
N TRP A 130 -1.68 1.17 -11.52
CA TRP A 130 -1.39 2.58 -11.47
C TRP A 130 -2.03 3.21 -10.24
N MET A 131 -1.24 3.96 -9.48
CA MET A 131 -1.66 4.62 -8.26
C MET A 131 -1.29 6.09 -8.27
N ARG A 132 -2.15 6.93 -7.73
CA ARG A 132 -1.84 8.33 -7.37
C ARG A 132 -2.70 8.77 -6.20
N PRO A 133 -2.29 9.79 -5.43
CA PRO A 133 -3.17 10.41 -4.43
C PRO A 133 -4.43 10.99 -5.08
N ASN A 134 -5.56 10.87 -4.40
CA ASN A 134 -6.82 11.46 -4.83
C ASN A 134 -6.93 12.87 -4.24
N GLY A 135 -6.25 13.84 -4.89
CA GLY A 135 -6.18 15.22 -4.46
C GLY A 135 -4.75 15.78 -4.50
N GLU A 136 -4.64 17.06 -4.15
CA GLU A 136 -3.34 17.73 -4.08
C GLU A 136 -2.60 17.33 -2.81
N ILE A 137 -1.30 17.08 -2.93
CA ILE A 137 -0.42 16.75 -1.81
C ILE A 137 0.74 17.75 -1.72
N PRO A 138 1.29 18.00 -0.52
CA PRO A 138 2.50 18.78 -0.36
C PRO A 138 3.71 18.16 -1.10
N LYS A 139 4.65 19.00 -1.50
CA LYS A 139 5.89 18.55 -2.17
C LYS A 139 6.98 18.04 -1.21
N ASP A 140 6.66 17.92 0.07
CA ASP A 140 7.58 17.41 1.08
C ASP A 140 7.91 15.94 0.83
N LEU A 141 9.20 15.61 0.80
CA LEU A 141 9.66 14.24 0.53
C LEU A 141 9.11 13.24 1.55
N GLU A 142 9.08 13.62 2.83
CA GLU A 142 8.60 12.79 3.93
C GLU A 142 7.12 12.44 3.76
N ILE A 143 6.30 13.39 3.32
CA ILE A 143 4.88 13.16 3.06
C ILE A 143 4.70 12.25 1.85
N ASN A 144 5.47 12.48 0.78
CA ASN A 144 5.44 11.62 -0.41
C ASN A 144 5.85 10.18 -0.09
N GLN A 145 6.92 9.99 0.71
CA GLN A 145 7.35 8.67 1.18
C GLN A 145 6.28 7.99 2.05
N ALA A 146 5.65 8.73 2.97
CA ALA A 146 4.61 8.20 3.83
C ALA A 146 3.35 7.78 3.03
N LEU A 147 2.94 8.57 2.05
CA LEU A 147 1.82 8.26 1.18
C LEU A 147 2.11 7.06 0.28
N LEU A 148 3.32 6.96 -0.27
CA LEU A 148 3.71 5.80 -1.07
C LEU A 148 3.77 4.54 -0.20
N LEU A 149 4.32 4.63 1.01
CA LEU A 149 4.31 3.53 1.97
C LEU A 149 2.88 3.06 2.29
N TYR A 150 1.96 4.00 2.51
CA TYR A 150 0.55 3.70 2.71
C TYR A 150 -0.09 3.04 1.47
N ALA A 151 0.23 3.53 0.27
CA ALA A 151 -0.29 2.99 -0.98
C ALA A 151 0.27 1.60 -1.31
N SER A 152 1.52 1.31 -0.95
CA SER A 152 2.22 0.07 -1.31
C SER A 152 1.65 -1.19 -0.66
N ASP A 153 0.91 -1.09 0.44
CA ASP A 153 0.16 -2.22 1.03
C ASP A 153 -1.08 -2.61 0.19
N ARG A 154 -1.47 -1.75 -0.76
CA ARG A 154 -2.64 -2.00 -1.58
C ARG A 154 -2.35 -2.95 -2.72
N GLY A 155 -3.25 -3.92 -2.91
CA GLY A 155 -3.17 -4.89 -4.01
C GLY A 155 -2.46 -6.19 -3.66
N LEU A 156 -1.57 -6.22 -2.66
CA LEU A 156 -0.79 -7.41 -2.29
C LEU A 156 -1.69 -8.62 -2.00
N LEU A 157 -2.61 -8.48 -1.06
CA LEU A 157 -3.58 -9.53 -0.72
C LEU A 157 -4.42 -9.94 -1.92
N GLY A 158 -4.89 -8.98 -2.73
CA GLY A 158 -5.69 -9.26 -3.92
C GLY A 158 -4.92 -10.10 -4.93
N THR A 159 -3.64 -9.81 -5.13
CA THR A 159 -2.78 -10.56 -6.05
C THR A 159 -2.55 -12.00 -5.56
N ALA A 160 -2.28 -12.19 -4.27
CA ALA A 160 -2.15 -13.52 -3.68
C ALA A 160 -3.43 -14.38 -3.78
N GLN A 161 -4.60 -13.77 -3.95
CA GLN A 161 -5.87 -14.48 -4.14
C GLN A 161 -6.08 -14.98 -5.58
N HIS A 162 -5.39 -14.42 -6.56
CA HIS A 162 -5.58 -14.72 -7.98
C HIS A 162 -5.50 -16.22 -8.30
N PRO A 163 -4.47 -16.98 -7.87
CA PRO A 163 -4.36 -18.42 -8.20
C PRO A 163 -5.47 -19.28 -7.62
N HIS A 164 -6.16 -18.75 -6.60
CA HIS A 164 -7.23 -19.47 -5.90
C HIS A 164 -8.62 -19.21 -6.47
N GLY A 165 -8.78 -18.18 -7.30
CA GLY A 165 -10.07 -17.76 -7.85
C GLY A 165 -11.03 -17.27 -6.75
N ILE A 166 -10.49 -16.59 -5.74
CA ILE A 166 -11.25 -15.99 -4.64
C ILE A 166 -10.93 -14.50 -4.56
N ASN A 167 -11.71 -13.77 -3.79
CA ASN A 167 -11.45 -12.38 -3.44
C ASN A 167 -11.90 -12.10 -2.00
N PHE A 168 -11.67 -10.89 -1.52
CA PHE A 168 -12.01 -10.47 -0.14
C PHE A 168 -13.51 -10.53 0.19
N MET A 169 -14.39 -10.72 -0.81
CA MET A 169 -15.82 -10.90 -0.64
C MET A 169 -16.21 -12.38 -0.55
N SER A 170 -15.28 -13.30 -0.79
CA SER A 170 -15.55 -14.74 -0.74
C SER A 170 -15.96 -15.16 0.67
N LYS A 171 -16.99 -16.01 0.73
CA LYS A 171 -17.48 -16.57 1.98
C LYS A 171 -16.37 -17.41 2.63
N TYR A 172 -16.19 -17.29 3.93
CA TYR A 172 -15.16 -17.99 4.72
C TYR A 172 -13.70 -17.51 4.47
N PHE A 173 -13.50 -16.40 3.75
CA PHE A 173 -12.18 -15.82 3.63
C PHE A 173 -11.96 -14.80 4.75
N GLN A 174 -10.86 -14.96 5.49
CA GLN A 174 -10.37 -14.03 6.49
C GLN A 174 -8.88 -13.81 6.24
N ALA A 175 -8.46 -12.57 6.23
CA ALA A 175 -7.07 -12.18 6.09
C ALA A 175 -6.78 -10.93 6.89
N ALA A 176 -5.52 -10.78 7.30
CA ALA A 176 -4.98 -9.60 7.94
C ALA A 176 -3.51 -9.47 7.55
N SER A 177 -3.04 -8.24 7.37
CA SER A 177 -1.61 -7.96 7.24
C SER A 177 -0.94 -8.20 8.58
N LEU A 178 0.20 -8.91 8.57
CA LEU A 178 0.99 -9.21 9.77
C LEU A 178 2.22 -8.31 9.84
N ASP A 179 2.84 -8.05 8.72
CA ASP A 179 4.02 -7.21 8.60
C ASP A 179 4.02 -6.46 7.26
N HIS A 180 4.82 -5.42 7.19
CA HIS A 180 5.08 -4.67 5.97
C HIS A 180 6.52 -4.16 5.99
N ALA A 181 7.27 -4.45 4.93
CA ALA A 181 8.62 -3.97 4.72
C ALA A 181 8.71 -3.21 3.39
N MET A 182 9.49 -2.14 3.37
CA MET A 182 9.69 -1.33 2.16
C MET A 182 11.09 -0.72 2.13
N TRP A 183 11.67 -0.63 0.94
CA TRP A 183 12.91 0.09 0.67
C TRP A 183 12.65 1.20 -0.33
N PHE A 184 13.11 2.41 -0.02
CA PHE A 184 13.05 3.57 -0.89
C PHE A 184 14.40 3.73 -1.58
N HIS A 185 14.45 3.43 -2.86
CA HIS A 185 15.68 3.51 -3.65
C HIS A 185 15.92 4.90 -4.22
N GLU A 186 14.84 5.67 -4.42
CA GLU A 186 14.86 7.00 -5.02
C GLU A 186 14.04 8.00 -4.20
N LYS A 187 14.32 9.29 -4.41
CA LYS A 187 13.45 10.37 -3.93
C LYS A 187 12.19 10.40 -4.78
N ILE A 188 11.06 10.42 -4.12
CA ILE A 188 9.76 10.18 -4.73
C ILE A 188 8.94 11.46 -4.80
N ASP A 189 8.39 11.76 -5.97
CA ASP A 189 7.26 12.66 -6.16
C ASP A 189 6.02 11.82 -6.49
N PHE A 190 5.21 11.53 -5.48
CA PHE A 190 3.99 10.73 -5.61
C PHE A 190 2.77 11.56 -6.04
N SER A 191 2.95 12.82 -6.44
CA SER A 191 1.86 13.65 -6.95
C SER A 191 1.34 13.19 -8.33
N ASN A 192 2.12 12.36 -9.03
CA ASN A 192 1.80 11.79 -10.33
C ASN A 192 1.48 10.30 -10.26
N TRP A 193 1.06 9.73 -11.39
CA TRP A 193 0.86 8.29 -11.50
C TRP A 193 2.13 7.50 -11.24
N PHE A 194 2.04 6.49 -10.39
CA PHE A 194 3.06 5.54 -10.03
C PHE A 194 2.61 4.13 -10.40
N LEU A 195 3.44 3.36 -11.08
CA LEU A 195 3.14 1.97 -11.40
C LEU A 195 3.62 1.06 -10.25
N HIS A 196 2.71 0.36 -9.63
CA HIS A 196 2.98 -0.68 -8.65
C HIS A 196 2.84 -2.04 -9.31
N ARG A 197 3.96 -2.72 -9.57
CA ARG A 197 3.99 -4.11 -10.04
C ARG A 197 4.07 -5.05 -8.85
N ILE A 198 3.18 -6.02 -8.80
CA ILE A 198 3.05 -7.00 -7.72
C ILE A 198 3.19 -8.38 -8.33
N ASP A 199 4.07 -9.18 -7.73
CA ASP A 199 4.28 -10.60 -8.02
C ASP A 199 4.19 -11.36 -6.69
N SER A 200 3.41 -12.45 -6.62
CA SER A 200 3.13 -13.17 -5.37
C SER A 200 3.29 -14.68 -5.51
#